data_a8f56bd11e82d4af19ec4c681b1ce732
#
_entry.id   a8f56bd11e82d4af19ec4c681b1ce732
#
_cell.length_a   1.000
_cell.length_b   1.000
_cell.length_c   1.000
_cell.angle_alpha   90.00
_cell.angle_beta   90.00
_cell.angle_gamma   90.00
#
_symmetry.space_group_name_H-M   'P 1'
#
loop_
_entity.id
_entity.type
_entity.pdbx_description
1 polymer ?
#
loop_
_entity_poly.entity_id
_entity_poly.type
_entity_poly.pdbx_seq_one_letter_code
_entity_poly.pdbx_strand_id
1 'polypeptide(L)'
;KSLEEKYGFKIYDRETQYGTYIYAVEYKDVTLSEFDNGQNSGWMDTINDVHPGVGVAKQYLNDGDVIVLHYTDDYTKEDQIPVAVKSTKRALTNLPETADLTLDNKAAVEAARKAYDALTDEQKEMIPEELVKKLEAAEARMKELHVHSWDEGKVTKEATCKEEGMKLYTCTECGETKTEVIPKTDHKYTWKVVSKATVFAPEKQQGTCSVCGAVVNRDNGKKLTATIKLNATSIKLQKKQTTKKIRVAMANGDSVRSWRSSNKKIATVNSKGVIKAGKKTGTAKITVTLMSGKKATLKVKVQTSRVRTTKISGLKKNVRLKKGQKLTLRPVISPLTSQEKVTYTSSNKKVATVSKKGVITAKKKGTVKITVKSGKKSYVIKVKVK
;
A
#
# COMPACT_ATOMS: atom_id res chain seq x y z
N LYS A 1 -46.23 -6.05 56.90
CA LYS A 1 -46.71 -4.62 56.90
C LYS A 1 -47.80 -4.53 55.83
N SER A 2 -48.96 -3.96 56.15
CA SER A 2 -50.01 -3.70 55.18
C SER A 2 -49.48 -2.73 54.11
N LEU A 3 -50.08 -2.72 52.90
CA LEU A 3 -49.76 -1.77 51.86
C LEU A 3 -49.96 -0.32 52.32
N GLU A 4 -50.95 -0.09 53.18
CA GLU A 4 -51.20 1.20 53.82
C GLU A 4 -49.99 1.71 54.65
N GLU A 5 -49.37 0.81 55.45
CA GLU A 5 -48.16 1.14 56.21
C GLU A 5 -46.96 1.42 55.34
N LYS A 6 -46.91 0.76 54.17
CA LYS A 6 -45.78 0.90 53.25
C LYS A 6 -45.83 2.17 52.41
N TYR A 7 -47.01 2.55 51.94
CA TYR A 7 -47.15 3.63 50.97
C TYR A 7 -47.89 4.90 51.56
N GLY A 8 -48.33 4.86 52.85
CA GLY A 8 -48.84 6.01 53.55
C GLY A 8 -50.24 6.48 53.15
N PHE A 9 -51.03 5.55 52.58
CA PHE A 9 -52.43 5.83 52.32
C PHE A 9 -53.33 5.06 53.32
N LYS A 10 -54.57 5.54 53.54
CA LYS A 10 -55.57 4.85 54.30
C LYS A 10 -56.76 4.55 53.40
N ILE A 11 -57.32 3.35 53.55
CA ILE A 11 -58.51 2.91 52.85
C ILE A 11 -59.68 2.87 53.87
N TYR A 12 -60.76 3.44 53.45
CA TYR A 12 -61.98 3.38 54.20
C TYR A 12 -63.01 2.53 53.46
N ASP A 13 -63.48 1.47 54.07
CA ASP A 13 -64.40 0.52 53.52
C ASP A 13 -65.64 0.31 54.32
N ARG A 14 -66.65 -0.30 53.73
CA ARG A 14 -67.90 -0.75 54.31
C ARG A 14 -68.41 -2.02 53.74
N GLU A 15 -69.07 -2.85 54.53
CA GLU A 15 -69.74 -4.03 54.05
C GLU A 15 -71.04 -3.71 53.31
N THR A 16 -71.28 -4.33 52.19
CA THR A 16 -72.53 -4.24 51.40
C THR A 16 -73.03 -5.66 51.05
N GLN A 17 -74.23 -5.76 50.52
CA GLN A 17 -74.76 -7.05 50.03
C GLN A 17 -73.92 -7.68 48.94
N TYR A 18 -73.10 -6.90 48.26
CA TYR A 18 -72.17 -7.39 47.17
C TYR A 18 -70.78 -7.65 47.72
N GLY A 19 -70.54 -7.44 49.01
CA GLY A 19 -69.20 -7.59 49.64
C GLY A 19 -68.67 -6.25 50.11
N THR A 20 -67.37 -6.25 50.51
CA THR A 20 -66.65 -5.04 51.00
C THR A 20 -66.50 -4.05 49.84
N TYR A 21 -66.93 -2.82 50.10
CA TYR A 21 -66.85 -1.70 49.16
C TYR A 21 -66.00 -0.57 49.76
N ILE A 22 -64.98 -0.12 48.95
CA ILE A 22 -64.11 0.99 49.27
C ILE A 22 -64.87 2.30 48.99
N TYR A 23 -65.16 3.13 50.02
CA TYR A 23 -65.84 4.38 49.80
C TYR A 23 -64.98 5.62 49.91
N ALA A 24 -63.77 5.55 50.51
CA ALA A 24 -62.84 6.66 50.54
C ALA A 24 -61.37 6.17 50.62
N VAL A 25 -60.45 6.96 50.08
CA VAL A 25 -59.02 6.77 50.25
C VAL A 25 -58.41 8.12 50.69
N GLU A 26 -57.58 8.12 51.73
CA GLU A 26 -56.80 9.26 52.20
C GLU A 26 -55.32 9.07 51.85
N TYR A 27 -54.72 10.09 51.26
CA TYR A 27 -53.30 10.16 51.01
C TYR A 27 -52.78 11.57 51.22
N LYS A 28 -51.75 11.75 52.07
CA LYS A 28 -51.15 13.07 52.37
C LYS A 28 -52.17 14.11 52.73
N ASP A 29 -53.02 13.76 53.66
CA ASP A 29 -54.07 14.64 54.23
C ASP A 29 -55.18 15.07 53.25
N VAL A 30 -55.23 14.44 52.07
CA VAL A 30 -56.33 14.60 51.13
C VAL A 30 -57.16 13.32 51.14
N THR A 31 -58.44 13.42 51.48
CA THR A 31 -59.42 12.32 51.42
C THR A 31 -60.26 12.50 50.15
N LEU A 32 -60.38 11.47 49.34
CA LEU A 32 -61.32 11.45 48.25
C LEU A 32 -62.33 10.35 48.46
N SER A 33 -63.58 10.77 48.62
CA SER A 33 -64.74 9.91 48.97
C SER A 33 -65.65 9.70 47.80
N GLU A 34 -66.50 8.65 47.88
CA GLU A 34 -67.59 8.47 46.92
C GLU A 34 -68.44 9.72 46.83
N PHE A 35 -68.90 10.06 45.65
CA PHE A 35 -69.72 11.22 45.31
C PHE A 35 -69.04 12.58 45.41
N ASP A 36 -67.79 12.71 45.80
CA ASP A 36 -67.08 13.98 45.87
C ASP A 36 -67.04 14.74 44.52
N ASN A 37 -66.99 14.03 43.43
CA ASN A 37 -67.00 14.61 42.06
C ASN A 37 -68.30 14.41 41.27
N GLY A 38 -69.42 14.15 42.02
CA GLY A 38 -70.76 14.00 41.43
C GLY A 38 -71.45 12.68 41.78
N GLN A 39 -72.76 12.59 41.50
CA GLN A 39 -73.61 11.49 41.88
C GLN A 39 -73.17 10.09 41.47
N ASN A 40 -72.37 9.99 40.38
CA ASN A 40 -71.86 8.75 39.87
C ASN A 40 -70.36 8.57 40.06
N SER A 41 -69.73 9.43 40.87
CA SER A 41 -68.30 9.32 41.16
C SER A 41 -68.06 8.39 42.36
N GLY A 42 -66.92 7.68 42.31
CA GLY A 42 -66.55 6.77 43.36
C GLY A 42 -65.31 5.93 43.06
N TRP A 43 -64.96 5.11 44.05
CA TRP A 43 -63.84 4.18 43.93
C TRP A 43 -64.27 2.91 43.25
N MET A 44 -63.47 2.54 42.19
CA MET A 44 -63.64 1.33 41.42
C MET A 44 -62.35 0.54 41.47
N ASP A 45 -62.46 -0.77 41.31
CA ASP A 45 -61.31 -1.64 41.14
C ASP A 45 -61.40 -2.47 39.88
N THR A 46 -60.24 -2.80 39.32
CA THR A 46 -60.13 -3.73 38.21
C THR A 46 -59.09 -4.79 38.49
N ILE A 47 -59.30 -5.99 38.00
CA ILE A 47 -58.31 -7.06 37.93
C ILE A 47 -58.00 -7.27 36.44
N ASN A 48 -56.76 -7.06 36.05
CA ASN A 48 -56.32 -7.12 34.65
C ASN A 48 -57.19 -6.26 33.71
N ASP A 49 -57.51 -5.05 34.15
CA ASP A 49 -58.32 -4.02 33.49
C ASP A 49 -59.81 -4.38 33.32
N VAL A 50 -60.29 -5.41 33.99
CA VAL A 50 -61.72 -5.82 33.98
C VAL A 50 -62.29 -5.56 35.35
N HIS A 51 -63.48 -4.92 35.42
CA HIS A 51 -64.19 -4.71 36.68
C HIS A 51 -64.76 -6.05 37.18
N PRO A 52 -64.42 -6.48 38.40
CA PRO A 52 -65.01 -7.69 38.99
C PRO A 52 -66.45 -7.44 39.37
N GLY A 53 -67.30 -8.41 39.13
CA GLY A 53 -68.71 -8.31 39.48
C GLY A 53 -69.04 -8.47 40.96
N VAL A 54 -68.00 -8.43 41.84
CA VAL A 54 -68.08 -8.67 43.28
C VAL A 54 -67.22 -7.71 44.03
N GLY A 55 -67.58 -7.36 45.29
CA GLY A 55 -66.77 -6.51 46.12
C GLY A 55 -65.38 -7.08 46.49
N VAL A 56 -64.45 -6.23 46.86
CA VAL A 56 -62.99 -6.49 46.99
C VAL A 56 -62.71 -7.75 47.81
N ALA A 57 -63.38 -7.98 48.89
CA ALA A 57 -63.17 -9.14 49.78
C ALA A 57 -63.64 -10.49 49.19
N LYS A 58 -64.41 -10.47 48.11
CA LYS A 58 -64.85 -11.70 47.41
C LYS A 58 -64.12 -12.04 46.13
N GLN A 59 -63.06 -11.29 45.85
CA GLN A 59 -62.24 -11.49 44.65
C GLN A 59 -61.22 -12.59 44.86
N TYR A 60 -61.01 -13.44 43.86
CA TYR A 60 -59.96 -14.44 43.84
C TYR A 60 -58.82 -13.92 42.94
N LEU A 61 -57.61 -13.94 43.47
CA LEU A 61 -56.46 -13.45 42.73
C LEU A 61 -55.50 -14.59 42.45
N ASN A 62 -54.90 -14.55 41.26
CA ASN A 62 -53.83 -15.45 40.86
C ASN A 62 -52.48 -14.70 40.95
N ASP A 63 -51.39 -15.46 41.02
CA ASP A 63 -50.06 -14.86 40.96
C ASP A 63 -49.88 -14.14 39.59
N GLY A 64 -49.42 -12.90 39.64
CA GLY A 64 -49.25 -12.03 38.48
C GLY A 64 -50.49 -11.20 38.09
N ASP A 65 -51.65 -11.31 38.80
CA ASP A 65 -52.80 -10.42 38.57
C ASP A 65 -52.46 -8.97 38.92
N VAL A 66 -52.87 -8.06 38.08
CA VAL A 66 -52.68 -6.61 38.27
C VAL A 66 -54.00 -6.03 38.79
N ILE A 67 -53.98 -5.53 40.03
CA ILE A 67 -55.13 -4.88 40.62
C ILE A 67 -54.90 -3.38 40.55
N VAL A 68 -55.91 -2.66 40.04
CA VAL A 68 -55.90 -1.20 40.01
C VAL A 68 -57.11 -0.69 40.78
N LEU A 69 -56.88 0.03 41.90
CA LEU A 69 -57.90 0.79 42.56
C LEU A 69 -57.82 2.24 42.04
N HIS A 70 -58.90 2.74 41.50
CA HIS A 70 -58.97 4.08 40.92
C HIS A 70 -60.25 4.81 41.28
N TYR A 71 -60.20 6.12 41.26
CA TYR A 71 -61.38 6.95 41.45
C TYR A 71 -61.90 7.35 40.06
N THR A 72 -63.23 7.24 39.85
CA THR A 72 -63.88 7.66 38.60
C THR A 72 -64.88 8.75 38.88
N ASP A 73 -65.04 9.73 38.02
CA ASP A 73 -66.03 10.77 38.08
C ASP A 73 -67.41 10.24 37.54
N ASP A 74 -67.47 9.13 36.88
CA ASP A 74 -68.68 8.50 36.41
C ASP A 74 -68.47 6.98 36.12
N TYR A 75 -68.81 6.18 37.17
CA TYR A 75 -68.66 4.71 37.07
C TYR A 75 -69.59 4.08 35.99
N THR A 76 -70.66 4.77 35.55
CA THR A 76 -71.58 4.27 34.54
C THR A 76 -70.94 4.24 33.13
N LYS A 77 -69.86 4.93 32.96
CA LYS A 77 -69.07 5.00 31.72
C LYS A 77 -67.85 4.10 31.68
N GLU A 78 -67.44 3.56 32.83
CA GLU A 78 -66.17 2.78 32.94
C GLU A 78 -66.21 1.52 32.07
N ASP A 79 -67.33 0.81 32.00
CA ASP A 79 -67.45 -0.42 31.18
C ASP A 79 -67.58 -0.14 29.69
N GLN A 80 -67.71 1.13 29.29
CA GLN A 80 -67.81 1.51 27.88
C GLN A 80 -66.40 1.65 27.26
N ILE A 81 -65.36 1.69 28.05
CA ILE A 81 -63.98 1.77 27.57
C ILE A 81 -63.45 0.36 27.34
N PRO A 82 -63.06 0.02 26.09
CA PRO A 82 -62.52 -1.30 25.79
C PRO A 82 -61.28 -1.66 26.62
N VAL A 83 -61.18 -2.89 27.06
CA VAL A 83 -60.06 -3.38 27.89
C VAL A 83 -58.70 -3.09 27.21
N ALA A 84 -58.63 -3.23 25.88
CA ALA A 84 -57.45 -2.92 25.10
C ALA A 84 -57.04 -1.43 25.26
N VAL A 85 -57.96 -0.49 25.33
CA VAL A 85 -57.69 0.95 25.59
C VAL A 85 -57.22 1.17 27.02
N LYS A 86 -57.86 0.53 27.99
CA LYS A 86 -57.45 0.65 29.42
C LYS A 86 -56.02 0.13 29.63
N SER A 87 -55.70 -1.06 29.10
CA SER A 87 -54.38 -1.67 29.22
C SER A 87 -53.29 -0.87 28.48
N THR A 88 -53.57 -0.36 27.29
CA THR A 88 -52.65 0.50 26.54
C THR A 88 -52.41 1.82 27.28
N LYS A 89 -53.45 2.49 27.73
CA LYS A 89 -53.35 3.73 28.53
C LYS A 89 -52.45 3.51 29.77
N ARG A 90 -52.63 2.41 30.49
CA ARG A 90 -51.80 2.04 31.63
C ARG A 90 -50.35 1.81 31.24
N ALA A 91 -50.09 1.06 30.16
CA ALA A 91 -48.75 0.81 29.66
C ALA A 91 -48.02 2.12 29.32
N LEU A 92 -48.71 3.05 28.66
CA LEU A 92 -48.14 4.37 28.31
C LEU A 92 -47.90 5.25 29.57
N THR A 93 -48.84 5.27 30.54
CA THR A 93 -48.70 6.03 31.78
C THR A 93 -47.48 5.54 32.58
N ASN A 94 -47.26 4.24 32.62
CA ASN A 94 -46.17 3.61 33.37
C ASN A 94 -44.79 3.73 32.72
N LEU A 95 -44.69 4.24 31.51
CA LEU A 95 -43.37 4.54 30.91
C LEU A 95 -42.66 5.59 31.79
N PRO A 96 -41.38 5.42 32.09
CA PRO A 96 -40.59 6.44 32.78
C PRO A 96 -40.59 7.76 31.98
N GLU A 97 -40.30 8.86 32.67
CA GLU A 97 -40.07 10.14 32.00
C GLU A 97 -38.85 10.04 31.07
N THR A 98 -38.87 10.81 29.99
CA THR A 98 -37.86 10.69 28.90
C THR A 98 -36.41 10.81 29.41
N ALA A 99 -36.21 11.65 30.48
CA ALA A 99 -34.88 11.83 31.08
C ALA A 99 -34.39 10.60 31.86
N ASP A 100 -35.31 9.80 32.40
CA ASP A 100 -34.98 8.64 33.24
C ASP A 100 -34.93 7.33 32.46
N LEU A 101 -35.18 7.37 31.17
CA LEU A 101 -35.13 6.19 30.29
C LEU A 101 -33.69 5.69 30.08
N THR A 102 -33.52 4.38 30.27
CA THR A 102 -32.28 3.62 30.01
C THR A 102 -32.56 2.52 29.01
N LEU A 103 -31.51 1.83 28.52
CA LEU A 103 -31.67 0.70 27.61
C LEU A 103 -32.50 -0.45 28.19
N ASP A 104 -32.57 -0.58 29.52
CA ASP A 104 -33.38 -1.60 30.20
C ASP A 104 -34.89 -1.38 29.97
N ASN A 105 -35.29 -0.15 29.63
CA ASN A 105 -36.69 0.19 29.36
C ASN A 105 -37.12 -0.14 27.92
N LYS A 106 -36.20 -0.61 27.03
CA LYS A 106 -36.48 -0.88 25.64
C LYS A 106 -37.67 -1.81 25.45
N ALA A 107 -37.71 -2.93 26.18
CA ALA A 107 -38.78 -3.90 26.08
C ALA A 107 -40.14 -3.29 26.48
N ALA A 108 -40.17 -2.41 27.50
CA ALA A 108 -41.38 -1.75 27.94
C ALA A 108 -41.90 -0.73 26.91
N VAL A 109 -41.01 0.04 26.29
CA VAL A 109 -41.35 0.99 25.22
C VAL A 109 -41.90 0.26 23.98
N GLU A 110 -41.23 -0.83 23.55
CA GLU A 110 -41.67 -1.67 22.43
C GLU A 110 -43.02 -2.33 22.68
N ALA A 111 -43.24 -2.83 23.90
CA ALA A 111 -44.54 -3.40 24.32
C ALA A 111 -45.66 -2.35 24.32
N ALA A 112 -45.38 -1.13 24.80
CA ALA A 112 -46.34 -0.02 24.79
C ALA A 112 -46.68 0.40 23.34
N ARG A 113 -45.70 0.47 22.43
CA ARG A 113 -45.94 0.73 21.00
C ARG A 113 -46.79 -0.35 20.38
N LYS A 114 -46.45 -1.61 20.58
CA LYS A 114 -47.22 -2.77 20.04
C LYS A 114 -48.66 -2.74 20.56
N ALA A 115 -48.89 -2.40 21.82
CA ALA A 115 -50.23 -2.30 22.36
C ALA A 115 -51.02 -1.16 21.71
N TYR A 116 -50.39 0.02 21.51
CA TYR A 116 -50.99 1.17 20.84
C TYR A 116 -51.34 0.88 19.37
N ASP A 117 -50.42 0.24 18.63
CA ASP A 117 -50.60 -0.07 17.22
C ASP A 117 -51.69 -1.13 16.99
N ALA A 118 -51.95 -1.98 17.99
CA ALA A 118 -53.01 -2.99 17.94
C ALA A 118 -54.42 -2.42 18.15
N LEU A 119 -54.56 -1.16 18.56
CA LEU A 119 -55.85 -0.48 18.71
C LEU A 119 -56.44 -0.11 17.37
N THR A 120 -57.81 -0.14 17.25
CA THR A 120 -58.50 0.44 16.11
C THR A 120 -58.36 1.96 16.08
N ASP A 121 -58.71 2.62 15.00
CA ASP A 121 -58.59 4.08 14.92
C ASP A 121 -59.52 4.78 15.94
N GLU A 122 -60.76 4.26 16.12
CA GLU A 122 -61.70 4.76 17.13
C GLU A 122 -61.14 4.56 18.54
N GLN A 123 -60.44 3.47 18.82
CA GLN A 123 -59.80 3.21 20.12
C GLN A 123 -58.58 4.09 20.34
N LYS A 124 -57.82 4.44 19.31
CA LYS A 124 -56.68 5.37 19.39
C LYS A 124 -57.15 6.77 19.78
N GLU A 125 -58.31 7.21 19.30
CA GLU A 125 -58.87 8.52 19.67
C GLU A 125 -59.24 8.58 21.16
N MET A 126 -59.42 7.44 21.85
CA MET A 126 -59.63 7.38 23.29
C MET A 126 -58.34 7.49 24.12
N ILE A 127 -57.16 7.43 23.47
CA ILE A 127 -55.89 7.61 24.16
C ILE A 127 -55.54 9.10 24.20
N PRO A 128 -55.26 9.68 25.37
CA PRO A 128 -54.87 11.08 25.47
C PRO A 128 -53.59 11.39 24.65
N GLU A 129 -53.63 12.52 23.95
CA GLU A 129 -52.55 12.94 23.04
C GLU A 129 -51.19 13.06 23.77
N GLU A 130 -51.23 13.50 25.07
CA GLU A 130 -50.01 13.58 25.88
C GLU A 130 -49.33 12.23 26.10
N LEU A 131 -50.08 11.13 26.20
CA LEU A 131 -49.54 9.78 26.34
C LEU A 131 -48.96 9.26 25.04
N VAL A 132 -49.54 9.63 23.88
CA VAL A 132 -48.99 9.33 22.57
C VAL A 132 -47.65 10.07 22.38
N LYS A 133 -47.62 11.37 22.73
CA LYS A 133 -46.37 12.16 22.70
C LYS A 133 -45.30 11.61 23.63
N LYS A 134 -45.70 11.12 24.82
CA LYS A 134 -44.79 10.47 25.77
C LYS A 134 -44.16 9.20 25.15
N LEU A 135 -44.96 8.39 24.46
CA LEU A 135 -44.47 7.22 23.76
C LEU A 135 -43.46 7.58 22.64
N GLU A 136 -43.81 8.56 21.81
CA GLU A 136 -42.96 9.05 20.75
C GLU A 136 -41.62 9.59 21.25
N ALA A 137 -41.65 10.36 22.35
CA ALA A 137 -40.47 10.85 23.01
C ALA A 137 -39.61 9.73 23.62
N ALA A 138 -40.27 8.70 24.18
CA ALA A 138 -39.57 7.52 24.68
C ALA A 138 -38.88 6.74 23.56
N GLU A 139 -39.52 6.57 22.43
CA GLU A 139 -38.93 5.91 21.24
C GLU A 139 -37.74 6.70 20.67
N ALA A 140 -37.88 8.04 20.60
CA ALA A 140 -36.78 8.90 20.19
C ALA A 140 -35.56 8.74 21.13
N ARG A 141 -35.85 8.72 22.47
CA ARG A 141 -34.80 8.51 23.45
C ARG A 141 -34.14 7.13 23.34
N MET A 142 -34.92 6.08 23.08
CA MET A 142 -34.36 4.75 22.85
C MET A 142 -33.41 4.70 21.63
N LYS A 143 -33.72 5.44 20.57
CA LYS A 143 -32.82 5.57 19.41
C LYS A 143 -31.52 6.29 19.79
N GLU A 144 -31.58 7.34 20.60
CA GLU A 144 -30.37 8.05 21.08
C GLU A 144 -29.49 7.18 21.99
N LEU A 145 -30.12 6.37 22.86
CA LEU A 145 -29.43 5.47 23.79
C LEU A 145 -28.90 4.19 23.08
N HIS A 146 -29.33 3.92 21.84
CA HIS A 146 -28.92 2.73 21.12
C HIS A 146 -27.41 2.72 20.89
N VAL A 147 -26.73 1.71 21.44
CA VAL A 147 -25.34 1.43 21.14
C VAL A 147 -25.27 0.63 19.86
N HIS A 148 -24.73 1.24 18.79
CA HIS A 148 -24.64 0.58 17.49
C HIS A 148 -23.67 -0.59 17.52
N SER A 149 -24.16 -1.77 17.11
CA SER A 149 -23.37 -2.95 16.81
C SER A 149 -23.09 -2.96 15.31
N TRP A 150 -21.88 -2.51 14.93
CA TRP A 150 -21.52 -2.39 13.52
C TRP A 150 -21.08 -3.73 12.95
N ASP A 151 -21.47 -4.03 11.71
CA ASP A 151 -20.97 -5.15 10.92
C ASP A 151 -19.46 -5.00 10.60
N GLU A 152 -18.86 -5.98 9.91
CA GLU A 152 -17.45 -5.92 9.49
C GLU A 152 -17.16 -4.79 8.48
N GLY A 153 -18.18 -4.15 7.97
CA GLY A 153 -18.13 -3.08 6.98
C GLY A 153 -17.73 -3.56 5.58
N LYS A 154 -18.34 -2.96 4.57
CA LYS A 154 -18.10 -3.25 3.16
C LYS A 154 -17.33 -2.10 2.51
N VAL A 155 -16.24 -2.41 1.81
CA VAL A 155 -15.54 -1.42 0.97
C VAL A 155 -16.45 -1.07 -0.21
N THR A 156 -16.89 0.18 -0.27
CA THR A 156 -17.74 0.73 -1.33
C THR A 156 -16.92 1.44 -2.40
N LYS A 157 -15.73 1.94 -2.02
CA LYS A 157 -14.76 2.53 -2.93
C LYS A 157 -13.35 2.13 -2.47
N GLU A 158 -12.60 1.50 -3.36
CA GLU A 158 -11.19 1.17 -3.10
C GLU A 158 -10.32 2.42 -3.07
N ALA A 159 -9.38 2.47 -2.11
CA ALA A 159 -8.38 3.53 -2.07
C ALA A 159 -7.34 3.36 -3.17
N THR A 160 -6.94 4.44 -3.78
CA THR A 160 -5.83 4.50 -4.73
C THR A 160 -4.78 5.49 -4.24
N CYS A 161 -3.65 5.60 -4.91
CA CYS A 161 -2.67 6.64 -4.59
C CYS A 161 -3.14 8.06 -4.97
N LYS A 162 -4.26 8.19 -5.69
CA LYS A 162 -4.82 9.47 -6.12
C LYS A 162 -6.04 9.85 -5.27
N GLU A 163 -6.85 8.88 -4.92
CA GLU A 163 -8.12 9.07 -4.24
C GLU A 163 -8.22 8.19 -3.00
N GLU A 164 -8.90 8.71 -1.98
CA GLU A 164 -9.28 7.97 -0.79
C GLU A 164 -10.38 6.97 -1.12
N GLY A 165 -10.38 5.86 -0.42
CA GLY A 165 -11.44 4.86 -0.43
C GLY A 165 -12.51 5.16 0.61
N MET A 166 -13.57 4.37 0.60
CA MET A 166 -14.65 4.44 1.57
C MET A 166 -15.09 3.05 1.99
N LYS A 167 -15.32 2.89 3.26
CA LYS A 167 -15.90 1.69 3.88
C LYS A 167 -17.20 2.06 4.56
N LEU A 168 -18.26 1.33 4.24
CA LEU A 168 -19.60 1.50 4.78
C LEU A 168 -19.84 0.42 5.81
N TYR A 169 -20.25 0.82 7.01
CA TYR A 169 -20.70 -0.06 8.09
C TYR A 169 -22.19 0.10 8.27
N THR A 170 -22.88 -1.00 8.58
CA THR A 170 -24.30 -1.01 8.89
C THR A 170 -24.51 -1.56 10.29
N CYS A 171 -25.32 -0.87 11.09
CA CYS A 171 -25.71 -1.42 12.38
C CYS A 171 -26.58 -2.66 12.18
N THR A 172 -26.20 -3.78 12.79
CA THR A 172 -26.89 -5.06 12.66
C THR A 172 -28.28 -5.08 13.28
N GLU A 173 -28.56 -4.12 14.19
CA GLU A 173 -29.83 -4.06 14.91
C GLU A 173 -30.80 -3.03 14.32
N CYS A 174 -30.33 -1.81 13.99
CA CYS A 174 -31.21 -0.72 13.56
C CYS A 174 -31.08 -0.36 12.07
N GLY A 175 -30.09 -0.94 11.35
CA GLY A 175 -29.87 -0.66 9.91
C GLY A 175 -29.22 0.71 9.63
N GLU A 176 -28.93 1.51 10.66
CA GLU A 176 -28.22 2.78 10.47
C GLU A 176 -26.81 2.56 9.89
N THR A 177 -26.36 3.48 9.04
CA THR A 177 -25.07 3.34 8.35
C THR A 177 -24.10 4.44 8.72
N LYS A 178 -22.81 4.09 8.79
CA LYS A 178 -21.70 5.07 8.88
C LYS A 178 -20.63 4.76 7.84
N THR A 179 -19.93 5.79 7.40
CA THR A 179 -18.82 5.66 6.49
C THR A 179 -17.50 5.95 7.18
N GLU A 180 -16.46 5.21 6.81
CA GLU A 180 -15.08 5.44 7.21
C GLU A 180 -14.21 5.65 5.96
N VAL A 181 -13.34 6.65 6.03
CA VAL A 181 -12.40 6.96 4.94
C VAL A 181 -11.23 5.98 5.01
N ILE A 182 -10.94 5.31 3.88
CA ILE A 182 -9.73 4.52 3.72
C ILE A 182 -8.64 5.45 3.15
N PRO A 183 -7.52 5.65 3.85
CA PRO A 183 -6.45 6.53 3.38
C PRO A 183 -5.91 6.13 2.01
N LYS A 184 -5.39 7.11 1.27
CA LYS A 184 -4.72 6.87 -0.02
C LYS A 184 -3.59 5.85 0.13
N THR A 185 -3.44 4.99 -0.86
CA THR A 185 -2.35 4.02 -0.91
C THR A 185 -1.05 4.67 -1.38
N ASP A 186 0.08 4.06 -1.07
CA ASP A 186 1.37 4.50 -1.59
C ASP A 186 1.46 4.36 -3.11
N HIS A 187 2.29 5.19 -3.72
CA HIS A 187 2.57 5.09 -5.15
C HIS A 187 3.38 3.83 -5.47
N LYS A 188 2.93 3.04 -6.44
CA LYS A 188 3.65 1.89 -6.99
C LYS A 188 4.49 2.33 -8.19
N TYR A 189 5.78 2.65 -7.98
CA TYR A 189 6.66 3.15 -9.03
C TYR A 189 7.32 2.02 -9.82
N THR A 190 7.26 2.13 -11.14
CA THR A 190 8.12 1.38 -12.07
C THR A 190 9.33 2.25 -12.40
N TRP A 191 10.56 1.74 -12.12
CA TRP A 191 11.79 2.51 -12.25
C TRP A 191 12.52 2.24 -13.56
N LYS A 192 12.95 3.32 -14.24
CA LYS A 192 13.76 3.28 -15.44
C LYS A 192 15.05 4.08 -15.23
N VAL A 193 16.20 3.49 -15.64
CA VAL A 193 17.47 4.22 -15.62
C VAL A 193 17.46 5.28 -16.70
N VAL A 194 17.59 6.55 -16.33
CA VAL A 194 17.69 7.69 -17.24
C VAL A 194 19.14 8.16 -17.42
N SER A 195 20.01 7.91 -16.43
CA SER A 195 21.44 8.19 -16.54
C SER A 195 22.25 7.17 -15.75
N LYS A 196 23.21 6.50 -16.38
CA LYS A 196 24.14 5.57 -15.70
C LYS A 196 25.06 6.30 -14.76
N ALA A 197 25.48 5.65 -13.68
CA ALA A 197 26.48 6.15 -12.78
C ALA A 197 27.79 6.51 -13.48
N THR A 198 28.41 7.59 -13.09
CA THR A 198 29.71 8.09 -13.54
C THR A 198 30.63 8.28 -12.35
N VAL A 199 31.87 8.63 -12.60
CA VAL A 199 32.82 9.03 -11.51
C VAL A 199 32.42 10.34 -10.83
N PHE A 200 31.52 11.13 -11.44
CA PHE A 200 31.13 12.44 -10.93
C PHE A 200 29.69 12.45 -10.36
N ALA A 201 28.84 11.53 -10.80
CA ALA A 201 27.43 11.46 -10.39
C ALA A 201 26.97 10.02 -10.19
N PRO A 202 26.03 9.76 -9.25
CA PRO A 202 25.37 8.47 -9.13
C PRO A 202 24.49 8.17 -10.35
N GLU A 203 23.96 6.96 -10.44
CA GLU A 203 22.94 6.60 -11.42
C GLU A 203 21.65 7.38 -11.09
N LYS A 204 21.00 7.91 -12.10
CA LYS A 204 19.66 8.54 -11.96
C LYS A 204 18.58 7.64 -12.51
N GLN A 205 17.54 7.48 -11.73
CA GLN A 205 16.35 6.73 -12.11
C GLN A 205 15.13 7.63 -12.07
N GLN A 206 14.23 7.39 -13.00
CA GLN A 206 12.90 7.98 -13.04
C GLN A 206 11.88 6.90 -12.74
N GLY A 207 11.03 7.13 -11.74
CA GLY A 207 9.90 6.29 -11.39
C GLY A 207 8.62 6.86 -11.95
N THR A 208 7.82 6.03 -12.57
CA THR A 208 6.47 6.36 -13.00
C THR A 208 5.48 5.49 -12.25
N CYS A 209 4.53 6.11 -11.55
CA CYS A 209 3.47 5.37 -10.88
C CYS A 209 2.56 4.70 -11.90
N SER A 210 2.37 3.39 -11.77
CA SER A 210 1.53 2.62 -12.70
C SER A 210 0.04 2.92 -12.58
N VAL A 211 -0.40 3.55 -11.48
CA VAL A 211 -1.80 3.86 -11.21
C VAL A 211 -2.16 5.30 -11.62
N CYS A 212 -1.36 6.28 -11.19
CA CYS A 212 -1.70 7.70 -11.39
C CYS A 212 -0.81 8.43 -12.40
N GLY A 213 0.26 7.78 -12.90
CA GLY A 213 1.22 8.39 -13.83
C GLY A 213 2.19 9.39 -13.19
N ALA A 214 2.14 9.61 -11.87
CA ALA A 214 3.05 10.52 -11.18
C ALA A 214 4.51 10.13 -11.44
N VAL A 215 5.36 11.13 -11.73
CA VAL A 215 6.75 10.95 -12.07
C VAL A 215 7.64 11.50 -10.96
N VAL A 216 8.61 10.71 -10.52
CA VAL A 216 9.61 11.12 -9.54
C VAL A 216 11.01 10.72 -10.03
N ASN A 217 12.03 11.46 -9.60
CA ASN A 217 13.42 11.17 -9.89
C ASN A 217 14.17 10.86 -8.61
N ARG A 218 15.10 9.90 -8.67
CA ARG A 218 15.99 9.57 -7.56
C ARG A 218 17.39 9.27 -8.03
N ASP A 219 18.36 9.49 -7.15
CA ASP A 219 19.69 8.94 -7.29
C ASP A 219 19.69 7.48 -6.81
N ASN A 220 20.32 6.58 -7.59
CA ASN A 220 20.40 5.15 -7.29
C ASN A 220 21.86 4.74 -7.10
N GLY A 221 22.22 4.37 -5.87
CA GLY A 221 23.58 3.96 -5.52
C GLY A 221 24.57 5.10 -5.37
N LYS A 222 25.85 4.77 -5.55
CA LYS A 222 26.98 5.69 -5.37
C LYS A 222 27.66 6.01 -6.71
N LYS A 223 28.41 7.10 -6.75
CA LYS A 223 29.32 7.42 -7.86
C LYS A 223 30.32 6.27 -8.09
N LEU A 224 30.73 6.08 -9.35
CA LEU A 224 31.76 5.09 -9.68
C LEU A 224 33.12 5.51 -9.10
N THR A 225 33.90 4.53 -8.66
CA THR A 225 35.28 4.75 -8.30
C THR A 225 36.12 5.06 -9.55
N ALA A 226 36.84 6.17 -9.54
CA ALA A 226 37.71 6.55 -10.65
C ALA A 226 38.84 5.53 -10.84
N THR A 227 38.96 5.01 -12.05
CA THR A 227 40.01 4.05 -12.44
C THR A 227 40.74 4.50 -13.69
N ILE A 228 42.01 4.12 -13.83
CA ILE A 228 42.78 4.35 -15.04
C ILE A 228 43.69 3.16 -15.30
N LYS A 229 43.72 2.69 -16.56
CA LYS A 229 44.64 1.64 -17.02
C LYS A 229 45.13 1.95 -18.43
N LEU A 230 46.42 1.85 -18.61
CA LEU A 230 47.05 1.89 -19.95
C LEU A 230 47.18 0.49 -20.55
N ASN A 231 47.06 0.37 -21.84
CA ASN A 231 47.26 -0.91 -22.56
C ASN A 231 48.73 -1.35 -22.62
N ALA A 232 49.66 -0.52 -22.12
CA ALA A 232 51.07 -0.86 -21.91
C ALA A 232 51.65 -0.03 -20.79
N THR A 233 52.56 -0.58 -19.99
CA THR A 233 53.31 0.12 -18.93
C THR A 233 54.69 0.63 -19.46
N SER A 234 55.17 0.04 -20.56
CA SER A 234 56.39 0.47 -21.23
C SER A 234 56.33 0.21 -22.74
N ILE A 235 56.99 1.07 -23.49
CA ILE A 235 57.19 0.93 -24.93
C ILE A 235 58.60 1.27 -25.34
N LYS A 236 59.06 0.74 -26.47
CA LYS A 236 60.29 1.09 -27.18
C LYS A 236 59.95 1.83 -28.45
N LEU A 237 60.66 2.91 -28.76
CA LEU A 237 60.53 3.65 -30.01
C LEU A 237 61.92 3.83 -30.64
N GLN A 238 61.97 3.74 -31.96
CA GLN A 238 63.14 4.20 -32.71
C GLN A 238 63.15 5.74 -32.71
N LYS A 239 64.33 6.38 -32.79
CA LYS A 239 64.42 7.82 -32.97
C LYS A 239 63.48 8.31 -34.07
N LYS A 240 62.79 9.44 -33.86
CA LYS A 240 61.79 10.05 -34.74
C LYS A 240 60.50 9.22 -34.98
N GLN A 241 60.39 7.99 -34.45
CA GLN A 241 59.19 7.17 -34.57
C GLN A 241 58.02 7.81 -33.78
N THR A 242 56.84 7.75 -34.39
CA THR A 242 55.57 8.20 -33.79
C THR A 242 54.64 7.02 -33.53
N THR A 243 53.92 7.02 -32.42
CA THR A 243 52.91 6.02 -32.12
C THR A 243 51.62 6.65 -31.53
N LYS A 244 50.47 6.12 -32.01
CA LYS A 244 49.13 6.41 -31.46
C LYS A 244 48.47 5.15 -30.90
N LYS A 245 49.30 4.13 -30.57
CA LYS A 245 48.82 2.82 -30.15
C LYS A 245 48.55 2.76 -28.63
N ILE A 246 48.85 3.80 -27.86
CA ILE A 246 48.56 3.85 -26.44
C ILE A 246 47.09 4.19 -26.26
N ARG A 247 46.41 3.37 -25.50
CA ARG A 247 44.99 3.52 -25.13
C ARG A 247 44.86 3.65 -23.64
N VAL A 248 43.95 4.51 -23.23
CA VAL A 248 43.57 4.70 -21.83
C VAL A 248 42.21 4.09 -21.64
N ALA A 249 42.08 3.17 -20.70
CA ALA A 249 40.80 2.69 -20.19
C ALA A 249 40.52 3.38 -18.86
N MET A 250 39.32 3.87 -18.70
CA MET A 250 38.89 4.60 -17.51
C MET A 250 37.43 4.28 -17.19
N ALA A 251 37.00 4.61 -15.98
CA ALA A 251 35.61 4.43 -15.56
C ALA A 251 34.69 5.39 -16.32
N ASN A 252 33.41 5.03 -16.38
CA ASN A 252 32.39 5.79 -17.10
C ASN A 252 32.31 7.25 -16.61
N GLY A 253 32.16 8.17 -17.54
CA GLY A 253 32.06 9.61 -17.29
C GLY A 253 33.40 10.31 -17.04
N ASP A 254 34.53 9.56 -16.94
CA ASP A 254 35.86 10.20 -16.85
C ASP A 254 36.42 10.51 -18.22
N SER A 255 37.39 11.40 -18.29
CA SER A 255 38.06 11.79 -19.52
C SER A 255 39.52 12.22 -19.27
N VAL A 256 40.30 12.22 -20.31
CA VAL A 256 41.70 12.64 -20.22
C VAL A 256 41.79 14.15 -20.11
N ARG A 257 42.32 14.62 -18.99
CA ARG A 257 42.61 16.04 -18.74
C ARG A 257 43.90 16.50 -19.42
N SER A 258 44.97 15.70 -19.30
CA SER A 258 46.29 16.12 -19.82
C SER A 258 47.25 14.96 -20.01
N TRP A 259 48.20 15.17 -20.93
CA TRP A 259 49.37 14.36 -21.10
C TRP A 259 50.63 15.17 -20.85
N ARG A 260 51.63 14.61 -20.12
CA ARG A 260 52.89 15.25 -19.88
C ARG A 260 54.08 14.28 -20.10
N SER A 261 55.16 14.81 -20.62
CA SER A 261 56.44 14.08 -20.72
C SER A 261 57.41 14.63 -19.66
N SER A 262 58.12 13.71 -18.99
CA SER A 262 59.18 14.07 -18.08
C SER A 262 60.44 14.63 -18.78
N ASN A 263 60.59 14.29 -20.09
CA ASN A 263 61.73 14.79 -20.89
C ASN A 263 61.34 14.92 -22.35
N LYS A 264 61.03 16.11 -22.79
CA LYS A 264 60.62 16.43 -24.16
C LYS A 264 61.72 16.24 -25.20
N LYS A 265 63.00 16.27 -24.79
CA LYS A 265 64.13 15.99 -25.69
C LYS A 265 64.19 14.51 -26.11
N ILE A 266 63.76 13.60 -25.24
CA ILE A 266 63.67 12.16 -25.49
C ILE A 266 62.38 11.76 -26.18
N ALA A 267 61.22 12.17 -25.60
CA ALA A 267 59.90 11.88 -26.17
C ALA A 267 58.90 13.00 -25.86
N THR A 268 58.08 13.36 -26.81
CA THR A 268 56.97 14.30 -26.65
C THR A 268 55.62 13.55 -26.73
N VAL A 269 54.61 14.14 -26.19
CA VAL A 269 53.22 13.65 -26.28
C VAL A 269 52.27 14.85 -26.51
N ASN A 270 51.30 14.72 -27.39
CA ASN A 270 50.28 15.74 -27.60
C ASN A 270 49.00 15.46 -26.79
N SER A 271 48.03 16.37 -26.85
CA SER A 271 46.73 16.25 -26.16
C SER A 271 45.92 14.99 -26.56
N LYS A 272 46.11 14.48 -27.78
CA LYS A 272 45.47 13.25 -28.26
C LYS A 272 46.22 11.95 -27.87
N GLY A 273 47.28 12.04 -27.00
CA GLY A 273 48.05 10.88 -26.57
C GLY A 273 48.97 10.31 -27.64
N VAL A 274 49.25 11.04 -28.74
CA VAL A 274 50.23 10.64 -29.75
C VAL A 274 51.65 10.93 -29.25
N ILE A 275 52.48 9.87 -29.15
CA ILE A 275 53.85 9.95 -28.63
C ILE A 275 54.80 9.97 -29.80
N LYS A 276 55.74 10.93 -29.82
CA LYS A 276 56.79 11.06 -30.81
C LYS A 276 58.17 10.96 -30.15
N ALA A 277 58.98 10.04 -30.56
CA ALA A 277 60.37 9.93 -30.11
C ALA A 277 61.22 11.10 -30.65
N GLY A 278 62.04 11.65 -29.79
CA GLY A 278 63.00 12.71 -30.15
C GLY A 278 64.23 12.20 -30.90
N LYS A 279 65.20 13.11 -31.02
CA LYS A 279 66.52 12.78 -31.64
C LYS A 279 67.53 12.14 -30.64
N LYS A 280 67.33 12.30 -29.32
CA LYS A 280 68.16 11.70 -28.28
C LYS A 280 67.67 10.34 -27.83
N THR A 281 68.51 9.36 -27.60
CA THR A 281 68.22 8.10 -26.96
C THR A 281 68.05 8.30 -25.45
N GLY A 282 67.37 7.37 -24.80
CA GLY A 282 67.16 7.43 -23.37
C GLY A 282 65.75 7.00 -22.96
N THR A 283 65.35 7.35 -21.76
CA THR A 283 64.03 7.00 -21.21
C THR A 283 63.30 8.27 -20.73
N ALA A 284 62.04 8.39 -21.11
CA ALA A 284 61.13 9.39 -20.63
C ALA A 284 59.89 8.73 -20.00
N LYS A 285 59.30 9.33 -18.98
CA LYS A 285 57.98 8.95 -18.42
C LYS A 285 56.91 9.83 -19.06
N ILE A 286 55.91 9.20 -19.68
CA ILE A 286 54.71 9.90 -20.17
C ILE A 286 53.60 9.67 -19.13
N THR A 287 53.10 10.73 -18.54
CA THR A 287 52.01 10.68 -17.55
C THR A 287 50.73 11.19 -18.18
N VAL A 288 49.67 10.42 -18.08
CA VAL A 288 48.28 10.83 -18.34
C VAL A 288 47.57 11.13 -17.04
N THR A 289 46.83 12.23 -16.99
CA THR A 289 46.00 12.63 -15.87
C THR A 289 44.55 12.73 -16.35
N LEU A 290 43.60 12.12 -15.63
CA LEU A 290 42.16 12.20 -15.89
C LEU A 290 41.55 13.42 -15.20
N MET A 291 40.32 13.75 -15.57
CA MET A 291 39.52 14.82 -14.91
C MET A 291 39.28 14.49 -13.44
N SER A 292 39.10 13.23 -13.07
CA SER A 292 38.99 12.74 -11.69
C SER A 292 40.30 12.89 -10.87
N GLY A 293 41.39 13.34 -11.49
CA GLY A 293 42.73 13.43 -10.85
C GLY A 293 43.53 12.13 -10.88
N LYS A 294 42.97 10.99 -11.27
CA LYS A 294 43.72 9.73 -11.40
C LYS A 294 44.82 9.84 -12.46
N LYS A 295 45.95 9.20 -12.20
CA LYS A 295 47.16 9.27 -13.05
C LYS A 295 47.66 7.89 -13.39
N ALA A 296 48.17 7.74 -14.61
CA ALA A 296 48.93 6.56 -15.02
C ALA A 296 50.18 6.98 -15.80
N THR A 297 51.25 6.18 -15.68
CA THR A 297 52.54 6.49 -16.26
C THR A 297 52.99 5.38 -17.21
N LEU A 298 53.49 5.78 -18.38
CA LEU A 298 54.06 4.93 -19.39
C LEU A 298 55.57 5.21 -19.53
N LYS A 299 56.41 4.21 -19.39
CA LYS A 299 57.86 4.31 -19.65
C LYS A 299 58.14 4.20 -21.16
N VAL A 300 58.77 5.22 -21.74
CA VAL A 300 59.12 5.26 -23.15
C VAL A 300 60.63 5.20 -23.27
N LYS A 301 61.18 4.11 -23.85
CA LYS A 301 62.60 3.96 -24.18
C LYS A 301 62.81 4.29 -25.65
N VAL A 302 63.62 5.30 -25.95
CA VAL A 302 64.03 5.71 -27.27
C VAL A 302 65.39 5.10 -27.61
N GLN A 303 65.49 4.42 -28.75
CA GLN A 303 66.68 3.72 -29.21
C GLN A 303 67.02 4.08 -30.65
N THR A 304 68.22 3.80 -31.11
CA THR A 304 68.68 4.05 -32.46
C THR A 304 68.17 2.95 -33.41
N SER A 305 68.24 1.70 -32.94
CA SER A 305 67.86 0.53 -33.75
C SER A 305 66.32 0.44 -33.94
N ARG A 306 65.93 -0.18 -35.04
CA ARG A 306 64.51 -0.47 -35.35
C ARG A 306 63.86 -1.34 -34.28
N VAL A 307 62.62 -1.06 -33.93
CA VAL A 307 61.86 -1.87 -32.99
C VAL A 307 61.34 -3.12 -33.73
N ARG A 308 61.92 -4.28 -33.45
CA ARG A 308 61.57 -5.57 -34.04
C ARG A 308 60.52 -6.31 -33.21
N THR A 309 59.78 -7.22 -33.87
CA THR A 309 58.86 -8.14 -33.22
C THR A 309 59.60 -9.19 -32.40
N THR A 310 59.26 -9.32 -31.12
CA THR A 310 59.83 -10.34 -30.23
C THR A 310 58.85 -11.51 -30.00
N LYS A 311 57.54 -11.26 -30.11
CA LYS A 311 56.48 -12.29 -29.88
C LYS A 311 55.24 -11.99 -30.69
N ILE A 312 54.55 -13.06 -31.15
CA ILE A 312 53.20 -13.04 -31.69
C ILE A 312 52.34 -13.85 -30.76
N SER A 313 51.20 -13.31 -30.28
CA SER A 313 50.28 -13.94 -29.34
C SER A 313 48.84 -13.55 -29.67
N GLY A 314 47.87 -13.94 -28.83
CA GLY A 314 46.45 -13.60 -29.00
C GLY A 314 45.73 -14.45 -30.09
N LEU A 315 46.33 -15.56 -30.48
CA LEU A 315 45.78 -16.46 -31.48
C LEU A 315 45.56 -17.87 -30.91
N LYS A 316 44.50 -18.55 -31.35
CA LYS A 316 44.23 -19.97 -31.02
C LYS A 316 45.12 -20.88 -31.90
N LYS A 317 45.78 -21.86 -31.31
CA LYS A 317 46.64 -22.82 -32.03
C LYS A 317 45.84 -23.72 -32.96
N ASN A 318 44.62 -24.09 -32.57
CA ASN A 318 43.73 -24.93 -33.35
C ASN A 318 42.41 -24.23 -33.58
N VAL A 319 41.88 -24.26 -34.80
CA VAL A 319 40.62 -23.64 -35.19
C VAL A 319 39.81 -24.63 -36.00
N ARG A 320 38.50 -24.70 -35.80
CA ARG A 320 37.57 -25.48 -36.62
C ARG A 320 36.60 -24.53 -37.31
N LEU A 321 36.42 -24.70 -38.62
CA LEU A 321 35.52 -23.88 -39.44
C LEU A 321 34.62 -24.78 -40.27
N LYS A 322 33.40 -24.37 -40.55
CA LYS A 322 32.52 -24.96 -41.57
C LYS A 322 32.91 -24.41 -42.94
N LYS A 323 32.66 -25.18 -44.02
CA LYS A 323 32.84 -24.70 -45.41
C LYS A 323 32.12 -23.35 -45.61
N GLY A 324 32.76 -22.36 -46.20
CA GLY A 324 32.27 -20.98 -46.38
C GLY A 324 32.50 -20.05 -45.19
N GLN A 325 32.76 -20.56 -43.98
CA GLN A 325 32.92 -19.75 -42.79
C GLN A 325 34.18 -18.88 -42.84
N LYS A 326 34.07 -17.64 -42.32
CA LYS A 326 35.17 -16.68 -42.24
C LYS A 326 35.60 -16.47 -40.80
N LEU A 327 36.89 -16.32 -40.54
CA LEU A 327 37.47 -15.97 -39.23
C LEU A 327 38.52 -14.89 -39.37
N THR A 328 38.39 -13.78 -38.70
CA THR A 328 39.40 -12.73 -38.68
C THR A 328 40.40 -12.98 -37.55
N LEU A 329 41.65 -13.12 -37.90
CA LEU A 329 42.78 -13.23 -36.99
C LEU A 329 43.13 -11.85 -36.44
N ARG A 330 43.34 -11.79 -35.11
CA ARG A 330 43.77 -10.55 -34.42
C ARG A 330 45.05 -10.82 -33.64
N PRO A 331 46.21 -10.94 -34.31
CA PRO A 331 47.48 -11.18 -33.62
C PRO A 331 47.89 -9.99 -32.76
N VAL A 332 48.34 -10.28 -31.57
CA VAL A 332 48.97 -9.31 -30.67
C VAL A 332 50.48 -9.36 -30.88
N ILE A 333 51.02 -8.25 -31.35
CA ILE A 333 52.47 -8.13 -31.65
C ILE A 333 53.17 -7.46 -30.46
N SER A 334 54.23 -8.07 -29.97
CA SER A 334 55.12 -7.50 -28.94
C SER A 334 56.50 -7.22 -29.49
N PRO A 335 57.09 -6.06 -29.13
CA PRO A 335 56.47 -4.92 -28.45
C PRO A 335 55.40 -4.24 -29.33
N LEU A 336 54.41 -3.61 -28.67
CA LEU A 336 53.27 -2.92 -29.32
C LEU A 336 53.69 -1.96 -30.46
N THR A 337 54.86 -1.41 -30.36
CA THR A 337 55.46 -0.40 -31.25
C THR A 337 56.35 -1.01 -32.32
N SER A 338 56.33 -2.35 -32.49
CA SER A 338 57.07 -2.99 -33.57
C SER A 338 56.77 -2.34 -34.93
N GLN A 339 57.80 -2.17 -35.72
CA GLN A 339 57.77 -1.59 -37.09
C GLN A 339 57.71 -2.65 -38.16
N GLU A 340 57.64 -3.94 -37.77
CA GLU A 340 57.58 -5.04 -38.71
C GLU A 340 56.14 -5.30 -39.13
N LYS A 341 55.93 -5.48 -40.45
CA LYS A 341 54.62 -5.80 -41.03
C LYS A 341 54.21 -7.21 -40.59
N VAL A 342 52.90 -7.41 -40.37
CA VAL A 342 52.30 -8.75 -40.19
C VAL A 342 51.88 -9.27 -41.56
N THR A 343 52.28 -10.50 -41.86
CA THR A 343 51.88 -11.19 -43.06
C THR A 343 51.24 -12.54 -42.76
N TYR A 344 50.41 -13.02 -43.67
CA TYR A 344 49.65 -14.24 -43.49
C TYR A 344 49.83 -15.13 -44.71
N THR A 345 50.02 -16.42 -44.48
CA THR A 345 50.13 -17.40 -45.56
C THR A 345 49.32 -18.67 -45.24
N SER A 346 48.76 -19.29 -46.25
CA SER A 346 48.08 -20.59 -46.14
C SER A 346 48.92 -21.66 -46.82
N SER A 347 49.12 -22.81 -46.17
CA SER A 347 49.85 -23.95 -46.73
C SER A 347 49.03 -24.65 -47.80
N ASN A 348 47.73 -24.50 -47.87
CA ASN A 348 46.87 -25.06 -48.92
C ASN A 348 45.63 -24.12 -49.11
N LYS A 349 45.73 -23.33 -50.21
CA LYS A 349 44.66 -22.35 -50.55
C LYS A 349 43.40 -23.05 -51.11
N LYS A 350 43.40 -24.33 -51.44
CA LYS A 350 42.22 -25.11 -51.84
C LYS A 350 41.36 -25.43 -50.60
N VAL A 351 41.96 -25.63 -49.40
CA VAL A 351 41.27 -25.92 -48.16
C VAL A 351 40.83 -24.62 -47.48
N ALA A 352 41.72 -23.66 -47.32
CA ALA A 352 41.36 -22.33 -46.83
C ALA A 352 42.36 -21.28 -47.34
N THR A 353 41.84 -20.08 -47.60
CA THR A 353 42.64 -18.89 -47.91
C THR A 353 42.72 -17.95 -46.70
N VAL A 354 43.77 -17.10 -46.71
CA VAL A 354 43.86 -15.99 -45.75
C VAL A 354 44.19 -14.70 -46.49
N SER A 355 43.48 -13.61 -46.19
CA SER A 355 43.70 -12.31 -46.81
C SER A 355 44.84 -11.55 -46.16
N LYS A 356 45.34 -10.48 -46.83
CA LYS A 356 46.34 -9.55 -46.26
C LYS A 356 45.88 -8.88 -44.95
N LYS A 357 44.54 -8.84 -44.69
CA LYS A 357 43.92 -8.34 -43.44
C LYS A 357 43.77 -9.43 -42.37
N GLY A 358 44.25 -10.66 -42.63
CA GLY A 358 44.17 -11.78 -41.69
C GLY A 358 42.78 -12.45 -41.60
N VAL A 359 41.94 -12.32 -42.63
CA VAL A 359 40.64 -13.02 -42.69
C VAL A 359 40.86 -14.38 -43.34
N ILE A 360 40.66 -15.46 -42.60
CA ILE A 360 40.64 -16.84 -43.11
C ILE A 360 39.25 -17.08 -43.72
N THR A 361 39.21 -17.71 -44.88
CA THR A 361 37.99 -18.20 -45.53
C THR A 361 38.13 -19.70 -45.78
N ALA A 362 37.26 -20.51 -45.16
CA ALA A 362 37.24 -21.96 -45.34
C ALA A 362 36.58 -22.32 -46.69
N LYS A 363 37.24 -23.12 -47.53
CA LYS A 363 36.78 -23.46 -48.90
C LYS A 363 36.34 -24.90 -49.05
N LYS A 364 37.19 -25.86 -48.62
CA LYS A 364 36.96 -27.30 -48.80
C LYS A 364 37.32 -28.05 -47.52
N LYS A 365 36.62 -29.16 -47.26
CA LYS A 365 36.93 -30.09 -46.18
C LYS A 365 38.42 -30.50 -46.19
N GLY A 366 39.04 -30.44 -45.00
CA GLY A 366 40.44 -30.75 -44.82
C GLY A 366 41.12 -30.00 -43.71
N THR A 367 42.44 -30.20 -43.60
CA THR A 367 43.29 -29.53 -42.60
C THR A 367 44.35 -28.70 -43.29
N VAL A 368 44.55 -27.46 -42.82
CA VAL A 368 45.52 -26.51 -43.38
C VAL A 368 46.23 -25.74 -42.26
N LYS A 369 47.49 -25.37 -42.51
CA LYS A 369 48.28 -24.50 -41.62
C LYS A 369 48.17 -23.05 -42.10
N ILE A 370 47.74 -22.13 -41.26
CA ILE A 370 47.82 -20.70 -41.51
C ILE A 370 48.98 -20.15 -40.69
N THR A 371 49.95 -19.57 -41.35
CA THR A 371 51.14 -18.98 -40.71
C THR A 371 50.98 -17.48 -40.68
N VAL A 372 51.09 -16.90 -39.45
CA VAL A 372 51.19 -15.47 -39.20
C VAL A 372 52.64 -15.12 -38.93
N LYS A 373 53.23 -14.23 -39.71
CA LYS A 373 54.66 -13.84 -39.58
C LYS A 373 54.78 -12.34 -39.37
N SER A 374 55.70 -11.95 -38.48
CA SER A 374 56.11 -10.55 -38.29
C SER A 374 57.63 -10.51 -38.01
N GLY A 375 58.40 -9.96 -38.93
CA GLY A 375 59.85 -10.03 -38.91
C GLY A 375 60.34 -11.48 -38.88
N LYS A 376 61.24 -11.81 -37.98
CA LYS A 376 61.75 -13.17 -37.75
C LYS A 376 60.83 -14.08 -36.94
N LYS A 377 59.67 -13.56 -36.38
CA LYS A 377 58.74 -14.33 -35.56
C LYS A 377 57.57 -14.85 -36.40
N SER A 378 57.16 -16.08 -36.11
CA SER A 378 56.00 -16.71 -36.75
C SER A 378 55.13 -17.42 -35.71
N TYR A 379 53.83 -17.56 -36.05
CA TYR A 379 52.85 -18.33 -35.30
C TYR A 379 52.00 -19.14 -36.25
N VAL A 380 51.87 -20.44 -36.00
CA VAL A 380 51.18 -21.36 -36.90
C VAL A 380 49.83 -21.77 -36.24
N ILE A 381 48.78 -21.66 -36.98
CA ILE A 381 47.40 -22.05 -36.61
C ILE A 381 47.01 -23.24 -37.45
N LYS A 382 46.61 -24.34 -36.82
CA LYS A 382 46.00 -25.51 -37.49
C LYS A 382 44.51 -25.28 -37.67
N VAL A 383 44.06 -25.16 -38.91
CA VAL A 383 42.65 -24.95 -39.26
C VAL A 383 42.10 -26.24 -39.84
N LYS A 384 41.08 -26.81 -39.19
CA LYS A 384 40.30 -27.96 -39.69
C LYS A 384 38.99 -27.46 -40.26
N VAL A 385 38.77 -27.66 -41.57
CA VAL A 385 37.49 -27.37 -42.22
C VAL A 385 36.67 -28.65 -42.24
N LYS A 386 35.43 -28.56 -41.75
CA LYS A 386 34.46 -29.64 -41.75
C LYS A 386 33.51 -29.51 -42.94
#